data_b49db29a9694a763526f181104081ee9
#
_entry.id   b49db29a9694a763526f181104081ee9
#
_cell.length_a   1.000
_cell.length_b   1.000
_cell.length_c   1.000
_cell.angle_alpha   90.00
_cell.angle_beta   90.00
_cell.angle_gamma   90.00
#
_symmetry.space_group_name_H-M   'P 1'
#
loop_
_entity.id
_entity.type
_entity.pdbx_description
1 polymer ?
#
loop_
_entity_poly.entity_id
_entity_poly.type
_entity_poly.pdbx_seq_one_letter_code
_entity_poly.pdbx_strand_id
1 'polypeptide(L)'
;MKETLQKLRTDLIPIYGKGESDAIIRLIFHYLKGWNLTDMLIHQDDELSPFMKDEIDKILARLLKMEPIQYITGEARFHGMDLVVRPGVLIPRPETDELVDIIIDENKDREDLSVLDVCTGSGCIAIALARNLPFSKVTALDFSKEAIAVALENVQKTKTHVRIIEQDIFNWDPAEKYDIIVSNPPYVLDSEALTMEKNVLDYEPHEALFVRDDNPLAYYRRIAEIAKKALENNGKLYFEINPLKAVELEEMLKKMGFEKVETYRDSYGKLRFLKAEL
;
A
#
# COMPACT_ATOMS: atom_id res chain seq x y z
N MET A 1 -7.67 19.09 27.17
CA MET A 1 -7.33 18.67 25.80
C MET A 1 -7.03 19.84 24.86
N LYS A 2 -7.74 20.97 24.94
CA LYS A 2 -7.52 22.12 24.05
C LYS A 2 -6.06 22.61 23.97
N GLU A 3 -5.38 22.72 25.10
CA GLU A 3 -3.96 23.13 25.14
C GLU A 3 -3.05 22.13 24.39
N THR A 4 -3.30 20.83 24.55
CA THR A 4 -2.53 19.79 23.84
C THR A 4 -2.77 19.84 22.35
N LEU A 5 -4.01 20.03 21.91
CA LEU A 5 -4.34 20.21 20.49
C LEU A 5 -3.68 21.46 19.91
N GLN A 6 -3.67 22.56 20.66
CA GLN A 6 -3.00 23.81 20.27
C GLN A 6 -1.49 23.59 20.12
N LYS A 7 -0.84 22.93 21.09
CA LYS A 7 0.58 22.57 21.03
C LYS A 7 0.88 21.72 19.80
N LEU A 8 0.15 20.61 19.59
CA LEU A 8 0.34 19.75 18.42
C LEU A 8 0.23 20.51 17.10
N ARG A 9 -0.77 21.37 16.95
CA ARG A 9 -0.91 22.20 15.74
C ARG A 9 0.24 23.17 15.57
N THR A 10 0.67 23.84 16.66
CA THR A 10 1.77 24.79 16.61
C THR A 10 3.07 24.13 16.15
N ASP A 11 3.33 22.91 16.62
CA ASP A 11 4.57 22.21 16.34
C ASP A 11 4.54 21.47 14.97
N LEU A 12 3.39 20.92 14.55
CA LEU A 12 3.28 20.13 13.33
C LEU A 12 2.99 20.93 12.06
N ILE A 13 2.19 22.00 12.13
CA ILE A 13 1.81 22.79 10.94
C ILE A 13 3.00 23.33 10.14
N PRO A 14 4.09 23.81 10.76
CA PRO A 14 5.27 24.25 10.02
C PRO A 14 5.97 23.17 9.19
N ILE A 15 5.78 21.90 9.56
CA ILE A 15 6.43 20.73 8.94
C ILE A 15 5.51 20.11 7.89
N TYR A 16 4.27 19.81 8.27
CA TYR A 16 3.33 19.00 7.47
C TYR A 16 2.23 19.82 6.79
N GLY A 17 2.12 21.12 7.09
CA GLY A 17 0.97 21.92 6.68
C GLY A 17 -0.29 21.59 7.49
N LYS A 18 -1.34 22.42 7.34
CA LYS A 18 -2.55 22.35 8.18
C LYS A 18 -3.33 21.04 7.99
N GLY A 19 -3.55 20.63 6.73
CA GLY A 19 -4.38 19.46 6.41
C GLY A 19 -3.83 18.17 6.96
N GLU A 20 -2.56 17.92 6.71
CA GLU A 20 -1.87 16.72 7.18
C GLU A 20 -1.67 16.73 8.71
N SER A 21 -1.33 17.88 9.28
CA SER A 21 -1.26 18.00 10.76
C SER A 21 -2.59 17.64 11.44
N ASP A 22 -3.72 18.12 10.92
CA ASP A 22 -5.03 17.76 11.46
C ASP A 22 -5.34 16.25 11.25
N ALA A 23 -4.86 15.63 10.16
CA ALA A 23 -4.98 14.19 9.95
C ALA A 23 -4.11 13.39 10.94
N ILE A 24 -2.86 13.77 11.11
CA ILE A 24 -1.93 13.16 12.09
C ILE A 24 -2.51 13.25 13.51
N ILE A 25 -3.03 14.40 13.92
CA ILE A 25 -3.64 14.58 15.24
C ILE A 25 -4.82 13.60 15.43
N ARG A 26 -5.67 13.41 14.42
CA ARG A 26 -6.76 12.42 14.49
C ARG A 26 -6.22 11.01 14.67
N LEU A 27 -5.17 10.63 13.95
CA LEU A 27 -4.53 9.31 14.08
C LEU A 27 -3.93 9.11 15.48
N ILE A 28 -3.30 10.11 16.09
CA ILE A 28 -2.79 10.05 17.47
C ILE A 28 -3.92 9.73 18.44
N PHE A 29 -5.04 10.46 18.38
CA PHE A 29 -6.15 10.23 19.29
C PHE A 29 -6.90 8.93 19.00
N HIS A 30 -6.97 8.51 17.74
CA HIS A 30 -7.48 7.20 17.38
C HIS A 30 -6.63 6.08 17.99
N TYR A 31 -5.32 6.15 17.82
CA TYR A 31 -4.37 5.16 18.38
C TYR A 31 -4.45 5.07 19.91
N LEU A 32 -4.44 6.21 20.60
CA LEU A 32 -4.39 6.25 22.06
C LEU A 32 -5.73 5.99 22.74
N LYS A 33 -6.86 6.26 22.09
CA LYS A 33 -8.20 6.25 22.69
C LYS A 33 -9.26 5.52 21.87
N GLY A 34 -8.97 5.16 20.60
CA GLY A 34 -10.00 4.71 19.66
C GLY A 34 -10.96 5.82 19.22
N TRP A 35 -10.62 7.09 19.43
CA TRP A 35 -11.51 8.21 19.19
C TRP A 35 -11.55 8.58 17.70
N ASN A 36 -12.76 8.80 17.21
CA ASN A 36 -13.03 9.46 15.94
C ASN A 36 -13.15 10.99 16.13
N LEU A 37 -13.41 11.73 15.05
CA LEU A 37 -13.54 13.19 15.09
C LEU A 37 -14.68 13.66 16.01
N THR A 38 -15.81 12.95 16.05
CA THR A 38 -16.95 13.28 16.92
C THR A 38 -16.57 13.12 18.38
N ASP A 39 -15.89 12.03 18.72
CA ASP A 39 -15.39 11.79 20.09
C ASP A 39 -14.43 12.90 20.53
N MET A 40 -13.52 13.31 19.64
CA MET A 40 -12.59 14.41 19.91
C MET A 40 -13.31 15.74 20.17
N LEU A 41 -14.42 16.00 19.48
CA LEU A 41 -15.24 17.20 19.69
C LEU A 41 -15.99 17.14 21.05
N ILE A 42 -16.57 15.98 21.37
CA ILE A 42 -17.28 15.78 22.64
C ILE A 42 -16.34 15.97 23.83
N HIS A 43 -15.16 15.42 23.74
CA HIS A 43 -14.16 15.41 24.81
C HIS A 43 -13.17 16.60 24.76
N GLN A 44 -13.42 17.61 23.93
CA GLN A 44 -12.46 18.71 23.74
C GLN A 44 -12.11 19.50 25.01
N ASP A 45 -13.02 19.54 25.97
CA ASP A 45 -12.86 20.27 27.23
C ASP A 45 -12.33 19.38 28.37
N ASP A 46 -12.23 18.06 28.15
CA ASP A 46 -11.73 17.12 29.16
C ASP A 46 -10.24 17.35 29.45
N GLU A 47 -9.85 17.05 30.67
CA GLU A 47 -8.43 17.03 31.03
C GLU A 47 -7.81 15.68 30.65
N LEU A 48 -6.70 15.73 29.91
CA LEU A 48 -5.92 14.54 29.60
C LEU A 48 -5.10 14.10 30.80
N SER A 49 -5.07 12.80 31.06
CA SER A 49 -4.23 12.26 32.13
C SER A 49 -2.75 12.54 31.88
N PRO A 50 -1.91 12.59 32.96
CA PRO A 50 -0.46 12.73 32.80
C PRO A 50 0.16 11.68 31.87
N PHE A 51 -0.30 10.43 31.93
CA PHE A 51 0.11 9.35 31.04
C PHE A 51 -0.18 9.67 29.57
N MET A 52 -1.39 10.16 29.27
CA MET A 52 -1.76 10.55 27.90
C MET A 52 -0.89 11.68 27.37
N LYS A 53 -0.61 12.69 28.21
CA LYS A 53 0.24 13.82 27.82
C LYS A 53 1.65 13.33 27.50
N ASP A 54 2.21 12.43 28.31
CA ASP A 54 3.54 11.84 28.11
C ASP A 54 3.62 11.02 26.80
N GLU A 55 2.60 10.18 26.53
CA GLU A 55 2.56 9.41 25.27
C GLU A 55 2.43 10.32 24.04
N ILE A 56 1.61 11.37 24.11
CA ILE A 56 1.50 12.37 23.03
C ILE A 56 2.85 13.08 22.81
N ASP A 57 3.56 13.43 23.87
CA ASP A 57 4.87 14.10 23.76
C ASP A 57 5.93 13.17 23.16
N LYS A 58 5.91 11.87 23.47
CA LYS A 58 6.77 10.87 22.82
C LYS A 58 6.47 10.73 21.32
N ILE A 59 5.20 10.66 20.95
CA ILE A 59 4.76 10.60 19.55
C ILE A 59 5.21 11.88 18.83
N LEU A 60 4.94 13.05 19.43
CA LEU A 60 5.34 14.33 18.86
C LEU A 60 6.85 14.41 18.62
N ALA A 61 7.66 13.95 19.57
CA ALA A 61 9.13 13.96 19.42
C ALA A 61 9.63 13.11 18.25
N ARG A 62 8.93 12.06 17.86
CA ARG A 62 9.21 11.23 16.68
C ARG A 62 8.73 11.94 15.40
N LEU A 63 7.53 12.49 15.41
CA LEU A 63 6.98 13.26 14.28
C LEU A 63 7.85 14.47 13.90
N LEU A 64 8.41 15.16 14.89
CA LEU A 64 9.35 16.27 14.65
C LEU A 64 10.66 15.83 13.97
N LYS A 65 10.96 14.53 13.95
CA LYS A 65 12.04 13.93 13.16
C LYS A 65 11.57 13.41 11.80
N MET A 66 10.34 13.74 11.38
CA MET A 66 9.72 13.30 10.14
C MET A 66 9.41 11.80 10.08
N GLU A 67 9.42 11.08 11.21
CA GLU A 67 9.04 9.67 11.22
C GLU A 67 7.55 9.51 10.89
N PRO A 68 7.17 8.63 9.95
CA PRO A 68 5.76 8.42 9.58
C PRO A 68 4.90 8.02 10.76
N ILE A 69 3.73 8.65 10.92
CA ILE A 69 2.82 8.34 12.03
C ILE A 69 2.45 6.85 12.04
N GLN A 70 2.36 6.21 10.89
CA GLN A 70 2.05 4.79 10.77
C GLN A 70 3.14 3.91 11.40
N TYR A 71 4.42 4.26 11.26
CA TYR A 71 5.49 3.55 11.95
C TYR A 71 5.55 3.86 13.44
N ILE A 72 5.12 5.05 13.84
CA ILE A 72 5.04 5.44 15.25
C ILE A 72 3.96 4.63 15.97
N THR A 73 2.79 4.48 15.37
CA THR A 73 1.65 3.75 15.92
C THR A 73 1.71 2.25 15.64
N GLY A 74 2.52 1.83 14.64
CA GLY A 74 2.60 0.45 14.19
C GLY A 74 1.41 0.01 13.32
N GLU A 75 0.55 0.94 12.91
CA GLU A 75 -0.66 0.64 12.16
C GLU A 75 -0.90 1.59 11.00
N ALA A 76 -1.43 1.06 9.89
CA ALA A 76 -1.92 1.81 8.74
C ALA A 76 -3.33 1.36 8.37
N ARG A 77 -4.21 2.33 8.07
CA ARG A 77 -5.56 2.01 7.62
C ARG A 77 -5.55 1.77 6.11
N PHE A 78 -6.14 0.64 5.70
CA PHE A 78 -6.27 0.26 4.30
C PHE A 78 -7.55 -0.53 4.08
N HIS A 79 -8.37 -0.15 3.11
CA HIS A 79 -9.63 -0.82 2.72
C HIS A 79 -10.51 -1.19 3.92
N GLY A 80 -10.70 -0.23 4.82
CA GLY A 80 -11.49 -0.39 6.05
C GLY A 80 -10.84 -1.28 7.13
N MET A 81 -9.58 -1.69 6.98
CA MET A 81 -8.82 -2.50 7.93
C MET A 81 -7.69 -1.68 8.57
N ASP A 82 -7.34 -1.99 9.81
CA ASP A 82 -6.15 -1.50 10.46
C ASP A 82 -5.07 -2.58 10.39
N LEU A 83 -4.11 -2.38 9.47
CA LEU A 83 -3.02 -3.31 9.19
C LEU A 83 -1.78 -2.94 9.99
N VAL A 84 -1.05 -3.94 10.45
CA VAL A 84 0.27 -3.77 11.06
C VAL A 84 1.26 -3.29 10.00
N VAL A 85 2.04 -2.26 10.35
CA VAL A 85 3.18 -1.79 9.55
C VAL A 85 4.35 -1.49 10.47
N ARG A 86 5.57 -1.64 9.94
CA ARG A 86 6.79 -1.31 10.68
C ARG A 86 7.92 -0.95 9.69
N PRO A 87 9.02 -0.32 10.16
CA PRO A 87 10.18 -0.07 9.31
C PRO A 87 10.62 -1.33 8.55
N GLY A 88 10.93 -1.17 7.27
CA GLY A 88 11.26 -2.28 6.36
C GLY A 88 10.08 -2.77 5.51
N VAL A 89 8.86 -2.23 5.69
CA VAL A 89 7.69 -2.57 4.88
C VAL A 89 6.99 -1.29 4.41
N LEU A 90 6.72 -1.19 3.12
CA LEU A 90 6.04 -0.02 2.53
C LEU A 90 4.69 0.23 3.24
N ILE A 91 4.46 1.48 3.61
CA ILE A 91 3.17 1.90 4.18
C ILE A 91 2.11 1.86 3.06
N PRO A 92 0.98 1.12 3.23
CA PRO A 92 -0.10 1.09 2.25
C PRO A 92 -0.58 2.50 1.86
N ARG A 93 -0.72 2.74 0.56
CA ARG A 93 -1.12 4.04 0.02
C ARG A 93 -2.62 4.08 -0.30
N PRO A 94 -3.26 5.25 -0.15
CA PRO A 94 -4.68 5.41 -0.53
C PRO A 94 -4.95 5.07 -2.01
N GLU A 95 -4.00 5.38 -2.90
CA GLU A 95 -4.11 5.07 -4.32
C GLU A 95 -4.15 3.54 -4.55
N THR A 96 -3.38 2.77 -3.80
CA THR A 96 -3.42 1.30 -3.88
C THR A 96 -4.80 0.74 -3.47
N ASP A 97 -5.52 1.42 -2.58
CA ASP A 97 -6.91 1.07 -2.22
C ASP A 97 -7.86 1.22 -3.42
N GLU A 98 -7.68 2.26 -4.24
CA GLU A 98 -8.46 2.44 -5.48
C GLU A 98 -8.19 1.32 -6.51
N LEU A 99 -6.97 0.78 -6.59
CA LEU A 99 -6.66 -0.39 -7.42
C LEU A 99 -7.46 -1.62 -6.96
N VAL A 100 -7.54 -1.82 -5.65
CA VAL A 100 -8.35 -2.92 -5.08
C VAL A 100 -9.83 -2.76 -5.44
N ASP A 101 -10.37 -1.54 -5.33
CA ASP A 101 -11.76 -1.26 -5.70
C ASP A 101 -12.04 -1.58 -7.18
N ILE A 102 -11.14 -1.21 -8.10
CA ILE A 102 -11.24 -1.54 -9.53
C ILE A 102 -11.30 -3.07 -9.73
N ILE A 103 -10.41 -3.82 -9.07
CA ILE A 103 -10.37 -5.28 -9.20
C ILE A 103 -11.65 -5.92 -8.65
N ILE A 104 -12.14 -5.47 -7.51
CA ILE A 104 -13.38 -5.98 -6.89
C ILE A 104 -14.57 -5.70 -7.81
N ASP A 105 -14.74 -4.46 -8.26
CA ASP A 105 -15.87 -4.06 -9.11
C ASP A 105 -15.93 -4.84 -10.42
N GLU A 106 -14.78 -5.09 -11.05
CA GLU A 106 -14.69 -5.85 -12.29
C GLU A 106 -14.92 -7.36 -12.13
N ASN A 107 -14.86 -7.88 -10.90
CA ASN A 107 -14.93 -9.33 -10.64
C ASN A 107 -15.99 -9.72 -9.59
N LYS A 108 -16.84 -8.78 -9.14
CA LYS A 108 -17.84 -8.99 -8.07
C LYS A 108 -18.89 -10.10 -8.36
N ASP A 109 -19.13 -10.40 -9.62
CA ASP A 109 -20.08 -11.43 -10.06
C ASP A 109 -19.38 -12.80 -10.30
N ARG A 110 -18.09 -12.92 -9.96
CA ARG A 110 -17.29 -14.15 -10.11
C ARG A 110 -16.96 -14.74 -8.73
N GLU A 111 -16.96 -16.04 -8.65
CA GLU A 111 -16.61 -16.80 -7.44
C GLU A 111 -15.39 -17.70 -7.68
N ASP A 112 -14.81 -18.24 -6.62
CA ASP A 112 -13.69 -19.20 -6.66
C ASP A 112 -12.44 -18.73 -7.43
N LEU A 113 -12.24 -17.41 -7.53
CA LEU A 113 -11.11 -16.84 -8.25
C LEU A 113 -9.77 -17.21 -7.61
N SER A 114 -8.79 -17.56 -8.45
CA SER A 114 -7.39 -17.69 -8.06
C SER A 114 -6.67 -16.36 -8.30
N VAL A 115 -6.07 -15.80 -7.24
CA VAL A 115 -5.43 -14.49 -7.24
C VAL A 115 -3.97 -14.62 -6.82
N LEU A 116 -3.09 -13.91 -7.54
CA LEU A 116 -1.68 -13.76 -7.19
C LEU A 116 -1.37 -12.27 -6.95
N ASP A 117 -0.95 -11.92 -5.76
CA ASP A 117 -0.42 -10.60 -5.41
C ASP A 117 1.11 -10.65 -5.37
N VAL A 118 1.75 -9.92 -6.26
CA VAL A 118 3.21 -9.90 -6.44
C VAL A 118 3.80 -8.64 -5.84
N CYS A 119 4.87 -8.75 -5.06
CA CYS A 119 5.45 -7.68 -4.25
C CYS A 119 4.44 -7.19 -3.20
N THR A 120 3.95 -8.13 -2.39
CA THR A 120 2.79 -7.92 -1.52
C THR A 120 3.02 -6.95 -0.37
N GLY A 121 4.28 -6.72 0.03
CA GLY A 121 4.63 -5.83 1.15
C GLY A 121 3.92 -6.24 2.44
N SER A 122 3.05 -5.37 2.94
CA SER A 122 2.24 -5.63 4.15
C SER A 122 1.12 -6.68 3.96
N GLY A 123 0.90 -7.16 2.73
CA GLY A 123 -0.23 -8.03 2.38
C GLY A 123 -1.54 -7.27 2.11
N CYS A 124 -1.50 -5.95 2.02
CA CYS A 124 -2.71 -5.11 2.00
C CYS A 124 -3.64 -5.43 0.82
N ILE A 125 -3.11 -5.59 -0.41
CA ILE A 125 -3.88 -5.95 -1.60
C ILE A 125 -4.45 -7.36 -1.45
N ALA A 126 -3.59 -8.34 -1.16
CA ALA A 126 -4.00 -9.74 -1.03
C ALA A 126 -5.11 -9.94 0.01
N ILE A 127 -4.97 -9.31 1.18
CA ILE A 127 -5.94 -9.39 2.28
C ILE A 127 -7.26 -8.72 1.89
N ALA A 128 -7.20 -7.56 1.25
CA ALA A 128 -8.41 -6.86 0.80
C ALA A 128 -9.17 -7.68 -0.26
N LEU A 129 -8.46 -8.27 -1.23
CA LEU A 129 -9.08 -9.14 -2.24
C LEU A 129 -9.66 -10.43 -1.63
N ALA A 130 -8.94 -11.07 -0.69
CA ALA A 130 -9.43 -12.27 0.01
C ALA A 130 -10.70 -12.00 0.83
N ARG A 131 -10.93 -10.78 1.28
CA ARG A 131 -12.14 -10.38 2.02
C ARG A 131 -13.33 -10.07 1.15
N ASN A 132 -13.08 -9.58 -0.06
CA ASN A 132 -14.14 -8.99 -0.89
C ASN A 132 -14.48 -9.81 -2.15
N LEU A 133 -13.62 -10.78 -2.53
CA LEU A 133 -13.91 -11.71 -3.62
C LEU A 133 -14.39 -13.06 -3.05
N PRO A 134 -15.64 -13.48 -3.30
CA PRO A 134 -16.21 -14.69 -2.70
C PRO A 134 -15.39 -15.95 -3.03
N PHE A 135 -15.06 -16.72 -2.00
CA PHE A 135 -14.36 -18.01 -2.08
C PHE A 135 -13.00 -17.97 -2.81
N SER A 136 -12.41 -16.78 -2.99
CA SER A 136 -11.15 -16.63 -3.69
C SER A 136 -10.00 -17.36 -2.99
N LYS A 137 -9.07 -17.90 -3.80
CA LYS A 137 -7.81 -18.51 -3.35
C LYS A 137 -6.70 -17.51 -3.62
N VAL A 138 -6.29 -16.77 -2.60
CA VAL A 138 -5.29 -15.71 -2.74
C VAL A 138 -3.92 -16.22 -2.32
N THR A 139 -2.95 -16.07 -3.21
CA THR A 139 -1.52 -16.25 -2.96
C THR A 139 -0.83 -14.90 -3.04
N ALA A 140 0.05 -14.61 -2.11
CA ALA A 140 0.83 -13.38 -2.09
C ALA A 140 2.31 -13.70 -1.89
N LEU A 141 3.18 -12.98 -2.58
CA LEU A 141 4.61 -13.20 -2.49
C LEU A 141 5.40 -11.90 -2.35
N ASP A 142 6.49 -12.01 -1.63
CA ASP A 142 7.51 -10.99 -1.50
C ASP A 142 8.88 -11.63 -1.32
N PHE A 143 9.97 -10.91 -1.62
CA PHE A 143 11.32 -11.40 -1.36
C PHE A 143 11.84 -10.97 0.01
N SER A 144 11.25 -9.91 0.60
CA SER A 144 11.65 -9.35 1.89
C SER A 144 11.09 -10.19 3.03
N LYS A 145 11.96 -10.67 3.91
CA LYS A 145 11.54 -11.41 5.11
C LYS A 145 10.72 -10.56 6.07
N GLU A 146 11.03 -9.27 6.14
CA GLU A 146 10.31 -8.29 6.93
C GLU A 146 8.87 -8.12 6.40
N ALA A 147 8.72 -8.00 5.09
CA ALA A 147 7.41 -7.93 4.42
C ALA A 147 6.60 -9.21 4.67
N ILE A 148 7.19 -10.38 4.48
CA ILE A 148 6.56 -11.67 4.75
C ILE A 148 6.10 -11.79 6.21
N ALA A 149 6.93 -11.38 7.17
CA ALA A 149 6.56 -11.43 8.58
C ALA A 149 5.36 -10.52 8.90
N VAL A 150 5.34 -9.30 8.33
CA VAL A 150 4.22 -8.36 8.49
C VAL A 150 2.96 -8.87 7.79
N ALA A 151 3.07 -9.39 6.57
CA ALA A 151 1.94 -9.94 5.83
C ALA A 151 1.29 -11.13 6.57
N LEU A 152 2.09 -12.03 7.14
CA LEU A 152 1.59 -13.14 7.96
C LEU A 152 0.87 -12.66 9.22
N GLU A 153 1.41 -11.64 9.90
CA GLU A 153 0.77 -11.03 11.07
C GLU A 153 -0.57 -10.37 10.68
N ASN A 154 -0.61 -9.69 9.54
CA ASN A 154 -1.84 -9.08 9.03
C ASN A 154 -2.90 -10.11 8.62
N VAL A 155 -2.50 -11.20 7.97
CA VAL A 155 -3.40 -12.33 7.66
C VAL A 155 -4.01 -12.89 8.94
N GLN A 156 -3.21 -13.08 10.00
CA GLN A 156 -3.70 -13.55 11.30
C GLN A 156 -4.63 -12.52 11.98
N LYS A 157 -4.23 -11.24 12.01
CA LYS A 157 -5.01 -10.13 12.61
C LYS A 157 -6.37 -9.98 11.94
N THR A 158 -6.42 -10.06 10.62
CA THR A 158 -7.65 -9.91 9.81
C THR A 158 -8.47 -11.18 9.69
N LYS A 159 -7.94 -12.33 10.14
CA LYS A 159 -8.55 -13.67 10.02
C LYS A 159 -8.91 -14.02 8.57
N THR A 160 -8.07 -13.62 7.63
CA THR A 160 -8.20 -13.97 6.22
C THR A 160 -7.43 -15.25 5.88
N HIS A 161 -7.71 -15.82 4.71
CA HIS A 161 -7.00 -16.98 4.20
C HIS A 161 -6.19 -16.58 2.98
N VAL A 162 -4.93 -16.19 3.21
CA VAL A 162 -3.97 -15.85 2.16
C VAL A 162 -2.73 -16.74 2.33
N ARG A 163 -2.30 -17.36 1.25
CA ARG A 163 -1.05 -18.13 1.21
C ARG A 163 0.10 -17.17 0.97
N ILE A 164 0.96 -16.98 1.95
CA ILE A 164 2.15 -16.11 1.86
C ILE A 164 3.37 -16.93 1.46
N ILE A 165 4.15 -16.45 0.50
CA ILE A 165 5.36 -17.10 -0.04
C ILE A 165 6.52 -16.12 -0.01
N GLU A 166 7.65 -16.51 0.63
CA GLU A 166 8.92 -15.79 0.52
C GLU A 166 9.59 -16.21 -0.80
N GLN A 167 9.65 -15.30 -1.78
CA GLN A 167 10.19 -15.63 -3.09
C GLN A 167 10.64 -14.37 -3.87
N ASP A 168 11.81 -14.45 -4.49
CA ASP A 168 12.27 -13.47 -5.47
C ASP A 168 11.66 -13.78 -6.85
N ILE A 169 10.89 -12.83 -7.38
CA ILE A 169 10.21 -12.97 -8.67
C ILE A 169 11.17 -13.20 -9.85
N PHE A 170 12.39 -12.67 -9.78
CA PHE A 170 13.37 -12.83 -10.84
C PHE A 170 13.89 -14.27 -10.97
N ASN A 171 13.73 -15.08 -9.92
CA ASN A 171 14.18 -16.46 -9.84
C ASN A 171 13.00 -17.45 -9.66
N TRP A 172 11.77 -17.03 -9.97
CA TRP A 172 10.57 -17.85 -9.72
C TRP A 172 9.61 -17.84 -10.89
N ASP A 173 9.11 -19.02 -11.26
CA ASP A 173 7.98 -19.20 -12.15
C ASP A 173 6.89 -20.03 -11.42
N PRO A 174 5.63 -19.56 -11.36
CA PRO A 174 4.55 -20.29 -10.72
C PRO A 174 4.20 -21.55 -11.52
N ALA A 175 3.89 -22.63 -10.80
CA ALA A 175 3.33 -23.84 -11.39
C ALA A 175 1.80 -23.79 -11.52
N GLU A 176 1.16 -22.87 -10.80
CA GLU A 176 -0.30 -22.70 -10.74
C GLU A 176 -0.74 -21.62 -11.75
N LYS A 177 -2.04 -21.66 -12.07
CA LYS A 177 -2.70 -20.66 -12.90
C LYS A 177 -3.55 -19.73 -12.04
N TYR A 178 -3.73 -18.49 -12.52
CA TYR A 178 -4.44 -17.45 -11.80
C TYR A 178 -5.43 -16.70 -12.71
N ASP A 179 -6.61 -16.41 -12.17
CA ASP A 179 -7.59 -15.55 -12.83
C ASP A 179 -7.16 -14.08 -12.76
N ILE A 180 -6.49 -13.70 -11.68
CA ILE A 180 -6.03 -12.33 -11.43
C ILE A 180 -4.58 -12.39 -10.97
N ILE A 181 -3.74 -11.60 -11.63
CA ILE A 181 -2.40 -11.27 -11.13
C ILE A 181 -2.37 -9.76 -10.89
N VAL A 182 -2.00 -9.35 -9.69
CA VAL A 182 -1.92 -7.93 -9.31
C VAL A 182 -0.56 -7.63 -8.71
N SER A 183 -0.06 -6.42 -8.92
CA SER A 183 1.15 -5.95 -8.26
C SER A 183 1.19 -4.44 -8.12
N ASN A 184 1.69 -3.99 -6.97
CA ASN A 184 2.26 -2.67 -6.77
C ASN A 184 3.78 -2.84 -6.59
N PRO A 185 4.55 -3.02 -7.68
CA PRO A 185 5.98 -3.27 -7.60
C PRO A 185 6.75 -1.96 -7.38
N PRO A 186 8.03 -2.00 -7.00
CA PRO A 186 8.88 -0.81 -7.03
C PRO A 186 8.86 -0.16 -8.42
N TYR A 187 8.61 1.16 -8.46
CA TYR A 187 8.47 1.89 -9.73
C TYR A 187 9.02 3.32 -9.71
N VAL A 188 9.42 3.84 -8.56
CA VAL A 188 10.00 5.19 -8.45
C VAL A 188 11.40 5.17 -9.04
N LEU A 189 11.71 6.12 -9.92
CA LEU A 189 13.06 6.22 -10.50
C LEU A 189 14.05 6.75 -9.47
N ASP A 190 15.29 6.28 -9.49
CA ASP A 190 16.36 6.82 -8.62
C ASP A 190 16.46 8.35 -8.74
N SER A 191 16.27 8.90 -9.94
CA SER A 191 16.27 10.35 -10.19
C SER A 191 15.09 11.11 -9.55
N GLU A 192 13.97 10.46 -9.27
CA GLU A 192 12.81 11.07 -8.62
C GLU A 192 13.04 11.28 -7.11
N ALA A 193 13.99 10.60 -6.50
CA ALA A 193 14.31 10.72 -5.08
C ALA A 193 14.54 12.18 -4.63
N LEU A 194 15.12 13.01 -5.49
CA LEU A 194 15.39 14.42 -5.19
C LEU A 194 14.13 15.28 -4.93
N THR A 195 12.98 14.81 -5.35
CA THR A 195 11.69 15.52 -5.23
C THR A 195 10.74 14.88 -4.22
N MET A 196 11.17 13.78 -3.60
CA MET A 196 10.35 13.06 -2.62
C MET A 196 10.45 13.68 -1.23
N GLU A 197 9.40 13.45 -0.45
CA GLU A 197 9.33 13.88 0.95
C GLU A 197 10.33 13.11 1.82
N LYS A 198 10.93 13.78 2.78
CA LYS A 198 11.95 13.20 3.67
C LYS A 198 11.45 12.03 4.51
N ASN A 199 10.20 12.08 4.95
CA ASN A 199 9.56 10.99 5.69
C ASN A 199 9.56 9.68 4.91
N VAL A 200 9.43 9.73 3.58
CA VAL A 200 9.51 8.55 2.71
C VAL A 200 10.96 8.11 2.55
N LEU A 201 11.85 9.05 2.19
CA LEU A 201 13.26 8.76 1.88
C LEU A 201 14.04 8.22 3.09
N ASP A 202 13.79 8.77 4.28
CA ASP A 202 14.58 8.47 5.47
C ASP A 202 14.06 7.24 6.24
N TYR A 203 12.82 6.81 6.00
CA TYR A 203 12.18 5.78 6.82
C TYR A 203 11.62 4.58 6.06
N GLU A 204 11.17 4.74 4.82
CA GLU A 204 10.59 3.63 4.07
C GLU A 204 11.66 2.83 3.30
N PRO A 205 11.45 1.52 3.07
CA PRO A 205 12.47 0.66 2.45
C PRO A 205 12.73 1.05 0.99
N HIS A 206 13.98 1.37 0.67
CA HIS A 206 14.39 1.77 -0.68
C HIS A 206 14.07 0.69 -1.73
N GLU A 207 14.26 -0.58 -1.38
CA GLU A 207 13.97 -1.71 -2.27
C GLU A 207 12.48 -1.88 -2.61
N ALA A 208 11.57 -1.33 -1.80
CA ALA A 208 10.14 -1.34 -2.09
C ALA A 208 9.69 -0.12 -2.93
N LEU A 209 10.54 0.88 -3.09
CA LEU A 209 10.23 2.13 -3.78
C LEU A 209 10.94 2.23 -5.12
N PHE A 210 12.27 2.03 -5.15
CA PHE A 210 13.10 2.50 -6.24
C PHE A 210 13.44 1.43 -7.26
N VAL A 211 13.52 1.90 -8.52
CA VAL A 211 14.08 1.17 -9.66
C VAL A 211 15.15 2.04 -10.32
N ARG A 212 16.10 1.39 -10.96
CA ARG A 212 17.18 2.07 -11.69
C ARG A 212 16.63 2.82 -12.91
N ASP A 213 17.13 4.02 -13.15
CA ASP A 213 16.73 4.86 -14.29
C ASP A 213 17.04 4.19 -15.65
N ASP A 214 18.06 3.34 -15.71
CA ASP A 214 18.44 2.60 -16.93
C ASP A 214 17.55 1.38 -17.23
N ASN A 215 16.74 0.92 -16.26
CA ASN A 215 15.81 -0.20 -16.43
C ASN A 215 14.50 -0.01 -15.64
N PRO A 216 13.73 1.05 -15.92
CA PRO A 216 12.55 1.44 -15.12
C PRO A 216 11.40 0.44 -15.17
N LEU A 217 11.37 -0.43 -16.16
CA LEU A 217 10.30 -1.41 -16.35
C LEU A 217 10.69 -2.83 -15.93
N ALA A 218 11.78 -3.02 -15.20
CA ALA A 218 12.32 -4.34 -14.86
C ALA A 218 11.29 -5.25 -14.19
N TYR A 219 10.65 -4.77 -13.11
CA TYR A 219 9.63 -5.52 -12.38
C TYR A 219 8.38 -5.78 -13.23
N TYR A 220 7.88 -4.77 -13.92
CA TYR A 220 6.72 -4.91 -14.81
C TYR A 220 6.95 -5.95 -15.89
N ARG A 221 8.12 -5.93 -16.54
CA ARG A 221 8.50 -6.91 -17.57
C ARG A 221 8.50 -8.32 -16.99
N ARG A 222 9.14 -8.50 -15.83
CA ARG A 222 9.21 -9.81 -15.20
C ARG A 222 7.84 -10.34 -14.78
N ILE A 223 7.02 -9.48 -14.17
CA ILE A 223 5.65 -9.87 -13.78
C ILE A 223 4.80 -10.18 -15.02
N ALA A 224 4.94 -9.42 -16.11
CA ALA A 224 4.26 -9.72 -17.36
C ALA A 224 4.71 -11.05 -17.99
N GLU A 225 6.00 -11.42 -17.88
CA GLU A 225 6.50 -12.75 -18.28
C GLU A 225 5.87 -13.88 -17.46
N ILE A 226 5.73 -13.67 -16.15
CA ILE A 226 5.03 -14.58 -15.26
C ILE A 226 3.56 -14.67 -15.65
N ALA A 227 2.90 -13.53 -15.87
CA ALA A 227 1.50 -13.48 -16.27
C ALA A 227 1.21 -14.23 -17.57
N LYS A 228 2.07 -14.12 -18.56
CA LYS A 228 1.94 -14.90 -19.82
C LYS A 228 1.95 -16.41 -19.62
N LYS A 229 2.65 -16.89 -18.60
CA LYS A 229 2.74 -18.31 -18.28
C LYS A 229 1.61 -18.75 -17.35
N ALA A 230 1.19 -17.87 -16.45
CA ALA A 230 0.39 -18.20 -15.28
C ALA A 230 -1.04 -17.64 -15.29
N LEU A 231 -1.42 -16.78 -16.22
CA LEU A 231 -2.82 -16.39 -16.35
C LEU A 231 -3.67 -17.54 -16.90
N GLU A 232 -4.88 -17.66 -16.38
CA GLU A 232 -5.95 -18.47 -16.98
C GLU A 232 -6.47 -17.82 -18.27
N ASN A 233 -7.24 -18.57 -19.05
CA ASN A 233 -7.95 -18.00 -20.19
C ASN A 233 -8.90 -16.88 -19.70
N ASN A 234 -8.80 -15.68 -20.27
CA ASN A 234 -9.48 -14.47 -19.82
C ASN A 234 -9.03 -13.96 -18.43
N GLY A 235 -7.87 -14.40 -17.97
CA GLY A 235 -7.24 -13.86 -16.75
C GLY A 235 -6.72 -12.45 -16.97
N LYS A 236 -6.64 -11.67 -15.90
CA LYS A 236 -6.30 -10.25 -15.94
C LYS A 236 -5.05 -9.95 -15.15
N LEU A 237 -4.20 -9.08 -15.69
CA LEU A 237 -3.04 -8.51 -15.03
C LEU A 237 -3.32 -7.07 -14.64
N TYR A 238 -3.12 -6.72 -13.38
CA TYR A 238 -3.28 -5.37 -12.85
C TYR A 238 -2.00 -4.84 -12.25
N PHE A 239 -1.71 -3.57 -12.51
CA PHE A 239 -0.56 -2.87 -11.96
C PHE A 239 -0.93 -1.52 -11.36
N GLU A 240 -0.32 -1.18 -10.23
CA GLU A 240 -0.05 0.21 -9.92
C GLU A 240 1.20 0.65 -10.68
N ILE A 241 1.20 1.89 -11.26
CA ILE A 241 2.23 2.30 -12.20
C ILE A 241 2.82 3.68 -11.90
N ASN A 242 4.08 3.90 -12.32
CA ASN A 242 4.64 5.23 -12.41
C ASN A 242 4.00 5.98 -13.60
N PRO A 243 3.33 7.14 -13.37
CA PRO A 243 2.71 7.92 -14.44
C PRO A 243 3.68 8.31 -15.57
N LEU A 244 4.95 8.54 -15.24
CA LEU A 244 5.97 8.95 -16.19
C LEU A 244 6.34 7.81 -17.17
N LYS A 245 6.05 6.56 -16.80
CA LYS A 245 6.36 5.36 -17.57
C LYS A 245 5.14 4.65 -18.17
N ALA A 246 3.96 5.23 -18.03
CA ALA A 246 2.70 4.61 -18.47
C ALA A 246 2.72 4.24 -19.95
N VAL A 247 3.16 5.14 -20.85
CA VAL A 247 3.21 4.91 -22.30
C VAL A 247 4.22 3.82 -22.64
N GLU A 248 5.43 3.87 -22.07
CA GLU A 248 6.47 2.86 -22.32
C GLU A 248 6.02 1.47 -21.82
N LEU A 249 5.31 1.42 -20.69
CA LEU A 249 4.77 0.17 -20.12
C LEU A 249 3.66 -0.40 -21.03
N GLU A 250 2.72 0.42 -21.48
CA GLU A 250 1.65 0.01 -22.39
C GLU A 250 2.22 -0.57 -23.69
N GLU A 251 3.20 0.10 -24.30
CA GLU A 251 3.86 -0.40 -25.50
C GLU A 251 4.60 -1.71 -25.26
N MET A 252 5.27 -1.85 -24.10
CA MET A 252 5.96 -3.07 -23.73
C MET A 252 4.98 -4.24 -23.62
N LEU A 253 3.86 -4.06 -22.94
CA LEU A 253 2.85 -5.12 -22.77
C LEU A 253 2.23 -5.54 -24.12
N LYS A 254 1.90 -4.57 -24.99
CA LYS A 254 1.41 -4.86 -26.35
C LYS A 254 2.43 -5.66 -27.17
N LYS A 255 3.72 -5.30 -27.11
CA LYS A 255 4.81 -6.06 -27.77
C LYS A 255 4.98 -7.47 -27.18
N MET A 256 4.65 -7.66 -25.92
CA MET A 256 4.64 -8.98 -25.26
C MET A 256 3.41 -9.82 -25.59
N GLY A 257 2.41 -9.28 -26.31
CA GLY A 257 1.22 -10.00 -26.76
C GLY A 257 0.00 -9.87 -25.87
N PHE A 258 -0.03 -8.88 -24.96
CA PHE A 258 -1.27 -8.50 -24.28
C PHE A 258 -2.14 -7.68 -25.24
N GLU A 259 -3.42 -8.09 -25.39
CA GLU A 259 -4.30 -7.51 -26.42
C GLU A 259 -5.05 -6.28 -25.92
N LYS A 260 -5.62 -6.36 -24.71
CA LYS A 260 -6.37 -5.27 -24.09
C LYS A 260 -5.52 -4.66 -23.00
N VAL A 261 -4.90 -3.53 -23.29
CA VAL A 261 -4.12 -2.76 -22.33
C VAL A 261 -4.82 -1.43 -22.08
N GLU A 262 -5.34 -1.27 -20.87
CA GLU A 262 -6.13 -0.11 -20.43
C GLU A 262 -5.47 0.57 -19.25
N THR A 263 -5.44 1.91 -19.26
CA THR A 263 -4.90 2.70 -18.13
C THR A 263 -6.01 3.47 -17.44
N TYR A 264 -5.93 3.56 -16.11
CA TYR A 264 -6.90 4.24 -15.28
C TYR A 264 -6.24 5.37 -14.49
N ARG A 265 -7.04 6.36 -14.15
CA ARG A 265 -6.60 7.49 -13.33
C ARG A 265 -7.07 7.31 -11.90
N ASP A 266 -6.23 7.77 -10.96
CA ASP A 266 -6.62 7.91 -9.57
C ASP A 266 -7.63 9.05 -9.37
N SER A 267 -8.16 9.18 -8.17
CA SER A 267 -9.11 10.23 -7.77
C SER A 267 -8.56 11.66 -7.93
N TYR A 268 -7.25 11.82 -8.06
CA TYR A 268 -6.57 13.09 -8.35
C TYR A 268 -6.34 13.33 -9.84
N GLY A 269 -6.78 12.40 -10.71
CA GLY A 269 -6.66 12.50 -12.16
C GLY A 269 -5.30 12.12 -12.74
N LYS A 270 -4.38 11.53 -11.95
CA LYS A 270 -3.10 11.02 -12.42
C LYS A 270 -3.25 9.59 -12.96
N LEU A 271 -2.57 9.25 -14.05
CA LEU A 271 -2.46 7.85 -14.49
C LEU A 271 -1.76 7.04 -13.40
N ARG A 272 -2.46 6.06 -12.85
CA ARG A 272 -1.98 5.32 -11.68
C ARG A 272 -2.11 3.81 -11.82
N PHE A 273 -3.03 3.33 -12.62
CA PHE A 273 -3.28 1.90 -12.75
C PHE A 273 -3.29 1.48 -14.19
N LEU A 274 -2.95 0.21 -14.41
CA LEU A 274 -2.99 -0.42 -15.72
C LEU A 274 -3.58 -1.82 -15.58
N LYS A 275 -4.47 -2.17 -16.50
CA LYS A 275 -5.00 -3.51 -16.69
C LYS A 275 -4.58 -4.06 -18.03
N ALA A 276 -4.25 -5.34 -18.12
CA ALA A 276 -3.95 -6.03 -19.37
C ALA A 276 -4.56 -7.44 -19.38
N GLU A 277 -5.00 -7.88 -20.57
CA GLU A 277 -5.53 -9.22 -20.83
C GLU A 277 -4.73 -9.87 -21.97
N LEU A 278 -4.62 -11.21 -21.98
CA LEU A 278 -3.96 -11.99 -23.05
C LEU A 278 -4.94 -12.34 -24.15
#